data_7d209d3e45b4427787efff39c7f4a8cd
#
_entry.id   7d209d3e45b4427787efff39c7f4a8cd
#
_cell.length_a   1.000
_cell.length_b   1.000
_cell.length_c   1.000
_cell.angle_alpha   90.00
_cell.angle_beta   90.00
_cell.angle_gamma   90.00
#
_symmetry.space_group_name_H-M   'P 1'
#
loop_
_entity.id
_entity.type
_entity.pdbx_description
1 polymer ?
#
loop_
_entity_poly.entity_id
_entity_poly.type
_entity_poly.pdbx_seq_one_letter_code
_entity_poly.pdbx_strand_id
1 'polypeptide(L)'
;MRPRHELLRLTCVEICIMKTRTKSACLVPMLILPMLGVMNVTHAIAQQADEVPESIMTADEYETQLGTLRFNDGVPDEATSKLLLDNLDFTYAYRAFMDNLRGVSVHAIRKGLRDVGVQDNEVLIFSELMDSNSLFLTANADTIYVMGSLDLSKGPMVVEAPPKFLGVVQDAWFRWVIDLGLPGPDRGEGGKYLIVPPGYKGTLPEGEFNVAHSRTNTIVWFGRSFLANHSDPKPVVETIRKYTKVYPYEPGGLGTPIAEFLEGKAELGRITPPPVTVFHEGSGKVMNTVPPNDWTFYEMLNEVVQNEPATSLDAELMGPVAAIGIIKGQPFKPDARMKKIMTRALTVANATSRALFMNPRHKSWYYYPESAWYNYLFVTGYQFETPIPEITKEGVKPFPPTGYRTMDARTSFFYGVTGITPAMAMRLTGIGSQYLLAMVDADKNHFDGSKTYKVTLPKDIPAENFWSLTLYDNMTRSMLATPQRYPRAGSQSYPSPAAEPNADGSTTVYIAPTKPDGVSRGNWIQSDPEKGWFIILRLYSPKESFFTKDWQVSEIELVR
;
A
#
# COMPACT_ATOMS: atom_id res chain seq x y z
N MET A 1 28.82 36.22 31.29
CA MET A 1 28.18 37.36 30.61
C MET A 1 26.84 36.93 30.05
N ARG A 2 25.76 37.35 30.65
CA ARG A 2 24.39 37.27 30.05
C ARG A 2 24.16 38.52 29.24
N PRO A 3 23.25 38.50 28.22
CA PRO A 3 21.92 39.08 28.42
C PRO A 3 20.80 38.26 27.73
N ARG A 4 19.72 38.20 28.35
CA ARG A 4 18.43 38.96 28.40
C ARG A 4 17.35 38.45 27.43
N HIS A 5 16.27 37.99 28.07
CA HIS A 5 14.93 37.71 27.54
C HIS A 5 14.28 38.92 26.88
N GLU A 6 13.53 38.68 25.80
CA GLU A 6 12.36 39.49 25.43
C GLU A 6 11.16 38.60 25.16
N LEU A 7 10.15 38.78 26.01
CA LEU A 7 8.80 38.26 25.89
C LEU A 7 8.01 39.12 24.91
N LEU A 8 7.47 38.53 23.86
CA LEU A 8 6.40 39.13 23.09
C LEU A 8 5.05 38.61 23.59
N ARG A 9 4.30 39.51 24.20
CA ARG A 9 2.90 39.34 24.60
C ARG A 9 1.99 39.43 23.37
N LEU A 10 1.17 38.41 23.17
CA LEU A 10 0.01 38.47 22.30
C LEU A 10 -1.18 39.04 23.07
N THR A 11 -1.70 40.17 22.60
CA THR A 11 -2.91 40.81 23.11
C THR A 11 -4.16 40.18 22.50
N CYS A 12 -5.05 39.69 23.36
CA CYS A 12 -6.43 39.36 23.02
C CYS A 12 -7.21 40.61 22.68
N VAL A 13 -7.95 40.60 21.57
CA VAL A 13 -8.98 41.59 21.23
C VAL A 13 -10.32 41.03 21.72
N GLU A 14 -10.84 41.64 22.78
CA GLU A 14 -12.22 41.46 23.24
C GLU A 14 -13.17 42.28 22.36
N ILE A 15 -14.18 41.62 21.83
CA ILE A 15 -15.32 42.31 21.18
C ILE A 15 -16.37 42.60 22.24
N CYS A 16 -16.51 43.89 22.52
CA CYS A 16 -17.48 44.44 23.45
C CYS A 16 -18.84 44.64 22.77
N ILE A 17 -19.86 43.91 23.20
CA ILE A 17 -21.26 44.16 22.80
C ILE A 17 -21.86 45.21 23.71
N MET A 18 -22.12 46.41 23.19
CA MET A 18 -22.84 47.46 23.89
C MET A 18 -24.36 47.35 23.67
N LYS A 19 -25.07 47.05 24.76
CA LYS A 19 -26.52 47.30 24.90
C LYS A 19 -26.71 48.73 25.34
N THR A 20 -27.46 49.54 24.59
CA THR A 20 -27.97 50.79 25.07
C THR A 20 -29.49 50.78 25.18
N ARG A 21 -29.99 50.93 26.39
CA ARG A 21 -31.35 51.35 26.72
C ARG A 21 -31.32 52.88 26.86
N THR A 22 -32.27 53.56 26.29
CA THR A 22 -32.65 54.89 26.78
C THR A 22 -34.13 55.17 26.66
N LYS A 23 -34.66 55.66 27.74
CA LYS A 23 -35.96 56.34 27.87
C LYS A 23 -35.67 57.85 27.86
N SER A 24 -36.47 58.65 27.24
CA SER A 24 -37.32 59.67 27.90
C SER A 24 -37.78 60.75 26.92
N ALA A 25 -39.01 61.09 27.13
CA ALA A 25 -39.84 62.04 26.45
C ALA A 25 -39.48 63.52 26.74
N CYS A 26 -39.81 64.38 25.82
CA CYS A 26 -40.33 65.75 26.16
C CYS A 26 -41.18 66.32 25.01
N LEU A 27 -42.27 66.90 25.36
CA LEU A 27 -43.36 67.42 24.60
C LEU A 27 -43.12 68.90 24.16
N VAL A 28 -43.94 69.30 23.06
CA VAL A 28 -44.65 70.59 22.89
C VAL A 28 -44.01 71.62 21.96
N PRO A 29 -44.79 72.48 21.20
CA PRO A 29 -45.98 72.31 20.37
C PRO A 29 -45.89 72.92 18.92
N MET A 30 -46.77 72.44 18.12
CA MET A 30 -47.69 73.09 17.12
C MET A 30 -47.38 74.42 16.51
N LEU A 31 -47.24 74.42 15.18
CA LEU A 31 -47.74 75.52 14.31
C LEU A 31 -48.11 74.86 12.95
N ILE A 32 -49.39 75.08 12.59
CA ILE A 32 -50.00 74.58 11.37
C ILE A 32 -49.83 75.61 10.29
N LEU A 33 -49.37 75.25 9.09
CA LEU A 33 -49.65 75.93 7.82
C LEU A 33 -49.76 74.86 6.71
N PRO A 34 -50.83 74.92 5.87
CA PRO A 34 -50.98 73.91 4.82
C PRO A 34 -50.24 74.45 3.55
N MET A 35 -49.31 73.68 3.06
CA MET A 35 -48.87 73.81 1.68
C MET A 35 -49.18 72.50 0.95
N LEU A 36 -50.01 72.57 -0.05
CA LEU A 36 -50.16 71.57 -1.08
C LEU A 36 -48.79 71.27 -1.71
N GLY A 37 -48.18 70.17 -1.36
CA GLY A 37 -47.02 69.69 -2.00
C GLY A 37 -47.39 68.36 -2.72
N VAL A 38 -47.22 68.37 -4.02
CA VAL A 38 -47.35 67.27 -4.95
C VAL A 38 -46.57 66.06 -4.34
N MET A 39 -47.25 64.98 -3.98
CA MET A 39 -46.61 63.68 -3.68
C MET A 39 -45.96 63.17 -4.94
N ASN A 40 -44.70 63.50 -5.13
CA ASN A 40 -43.84 62.66 -5.94
C ASN A 40 -43.65 61.34 -5.18
N VAL A 41 -44.43 60.36 -5.56
CA VAL A 41 -44.11 58.93 -5.24
C VAL A 41 -42.84 58.64 -6.02
N THR A 42 -41.70 58.90 -5.40
CA THR A 42 -40.46 58.27 -5.84
C THR A 42 -40.69 56.81 -5.68
N HIS A 43 -41.04 56.13 -6.78
CA HIS A 43 -40.78 54.71 -6.92
C HIS A 43 -39.30 54.59 -6.65
N ALA A 44 -38.93 54.00 -5.52
CA ALA A 44 -37.61 53.46 -5.36
C ALA A 44 -37.45 52.45 -6.50
N ILE A 45 -36.77 52.89 -7.57
CA ILE A 45 -36.28 51.95 -8.57
C ILE A 45 -35.41 51.02 -7.77
N ALA A 46 -35.90 49.81 -7.51
CA ALA A 46 -35.05 48.73 -7.08
C ALA A 46 -33.89 48.73 -8.08
N GLN A 47 -32.71 49.03 -7.60
CA GLN A 47 -31.50 48.99 -8.38
C GLN A 47 -31.54 47.63 -9.07
N GLN A 48 -31.69 47.62 -10.39
CA GLN A 48 -31.72 46.40 -11.18
C GLN A 48 -30.40 45.69 -10.85
N ALA A 49 -30.50 44.63 -10.07
CA ALA A 49 -29.34 43.82 -9.77
C ALA A 49 -28.74 43.47 -11.13
N ASP A 50 -27.44 43.75 -11.31
CA ASP A 50 -26.69 43.30 -12.47
C ASP A 50 -27.14 41.87 -12.78
N GLU A 51 -27.44 41.57 -14.05
CA GLU A 51 -27.96 40.29 -14.49
C GLU A 51 -27.13 39.17 -13.83
N VAL A 52 -27.80 38.26 -13.12
CA VAL A 52 -27.10 37.18 -12.42
C VAL A 52 -26.27 36.39 -13.44
N PRO A 53 -24.95 36.28 -13.27
CA PRO A 53 -24.10 35.59 -14.24
C PRO A 53 -24.57 34.16 -14.49
N GLU A 54 -24.71 33.75 -15.75
CA GLU A 54 -25.11 32.38 -16.12
C GLU A 54 -24.21 31.31 -15.47
N SER A 55 -22.95 31.67 -15.19
CA SER A 55 -21.97 30.77 -14.55
C SER A 55 -22.34 30.31 -13.13
N ILE A 56 -23.28 30.99 -12.46
CA ILE A 56 -23.78 30.64 -11.13
C ILE A 56 -25.25 30.18 -11.16
N MET A 57 -25.86 30.12 -12.34
CA MET A 57 -27.24 29.66 -12.51
C MET A 57 -27.29 28.15 -12.65
N THR A 58 -28.36 27.56 -12.15
CA THR A 58 -28.69 26.14 -12.38
C THR A 58 -29.82 26.07 -13.41
N ALA A 59 -29.58 25.41 -14.53
CA ALA A 59 -30.62 25.18 -15.54
C ALA A 59 -31.72 24.26 -15.00
N ASP A 60 -32.92 24.40 -15.55
CA ASP A 60 -34.06 23.58 -15.13
C ASP A 60 -33.88 22.09 -15.49
N GLU A 61 -33.05 21.77 -16.48
CA GLU A 61 -32.79 20.41 -16.91
C GLU A 61 -31.33 20.20 -17.33
N TYR A 62 -30.73 19.06 -16.90
CA TYR A 62 -29.41 18.58 -17.35
C TYR A 62 -29.48 17.15 -17.80
N GLU A 63 -28.97 16.86 -18.98
CA GLU A 63 -28.69 15.49 -19.42
C GLU A 63 -27.31 15.05 -18.90
N THR A 64 -27.29 13.93 -18.18
CA THR A 64 -26.07 13.39 -17.57
C THR A 64 -25.96 11.88 -17.75
N GLN A 65 -24.81 11.32 -17.40
CA GLN A 65 -24.62 9.86 -17.35
C GLN A 65 -25.55 9.16 -16.33
N LEU A 66 -26.10 9.92 -15.37
CA LEU A 66 -27.06 9.40 -14.39
C LEU A 66 -28.49 9.43 -14.92
N GLY A 67 -28.73 10.10 -16.05
CA GLY A 67 -30.05 10.41 -16.62
C GLY A 67 -30.32 11.91 -16.57
N THR A 68 -31.56 12.26 -16.86
CA THR A 68 -32.05 13.65 -16.84
C THR A 68 -32.24 14.14 -15.42
N LEU A 69 -31.59 15.22 -15.04
CA LEU A 69 -31.75 15.92 -13.75
C LEU A 69 -32.67 17.11 -13.94
N ARG A 70 -33.68 17.26 -13.07
CA ARG A 70 -34.68 18.35 -13.15
C ARG A 70 -34.65 19.22 -11.92
N PHE A 71 -34.72 20.53 -12.16
CA PHE A 71 -34.69 21.58 -11.15
C PHE A 71 -35.85 22.58 -11.41
N ASN A 72 -36.28 23.22 -10.37
CA ASN A 72 -37.19 24.37 -10.46
C ASN A 72 -36.59 25.50 -9.62
N ASP A 73 -36.19 26.59 -10.29
CA ASP A 73 -35.49 27.71 -9.66
C ASP A 73 -34.33 27.24 -8.77
N GLY A 74 -33.47 26.37 -9.32
CA GLY A 74 -32.29 25.79 -8.64
C GLY A 74 -32.62 24.70 -7.61
N VAL A 75 -33.88 24.37 -7.34
CA VAL A 75 -34.29 23.31 -6.41
C VAL A 75 -34.52 22.00 -7.17
N PRO A 76 -33.77 20.92 -6.88
CA PRO A 76 -33.97 19.63 -7.54
C PRO A 76 -35.31 19.03 -7.14
N ASP A 77 -36.00 18.36 -8.07
CA ASP A 77 -37.15 17.56 -7.74
C ASP A 77 -36.81 16.35 -6.85
N GLU A 78 -37.82 15.67 -6.31
CA GLU A 78 -37.59 14.53 -5.39
C GLU A 78 -36.82 13.37 -6.05
N ALA A 79 -37.11 13.08 -7.32
CA ALA A 79 -36.46 11.99 -8.06
C ALA A 79 -34.99 12.34 -8.33
N THR A 80 -34.72 13.56 -8.75
CA THR A 80 -33.37 14.10 -8.96
C THR A 80 -32.58 14.11 -7.65
N SER A 81 -33.17 14.64 -6.56
CA SER A 81 -32.53 14.65 -5.24
C SER A 81 -32.14 13.23 -4.80
N LYS A 82 -33.07 12.27 -4.92
CA LYS A 82 -32.79 10.88 -4.57
C LYS A 82 -31.68 10.29 -5.44
N LEU A 83 -31.72 10.52 -6.74
CA LEU A 83 -30.71 10.01 -7.68
C LEU A 83 -29.32 10.55 -7.35
N LEU A 84 -29.21 11.86 -7.10
CA LEU A 84 -27.94 12.52 -6.76
C LEU A 84 -27.38 12.06 -5.42
N LEU A 85 -28.23 11.91 -4.38
CA LEU A 85 -27.81 11.42 -3.07
C LEU A 85 -27.42 9.93 -3.10
N ASP A 86 -28.13 9.09 -3.86
CA ASP A 86 -27.74 7.69 -4.07
C ASP A 86 -26.37 7.59 -4.80
N ASN A 87 -26.10 8.50 -5.76
CA ASN A 87 -24.82 8.56 -6.45
C ASN A 87 -23.69 9.11 -5.55
N LEU A 88 -24.01 10.04 -4.65
CA LEU A 88 -23.05 10.52 -3.65
C LEU A 88 -22.62 9.39 -2.70
N ASP A 89 -23.57 8.63 -2.17
CA ASP A 89 -23.31 7.45 -1.33
C ASP A 89 -22.51 6.39 -2.09
N PHE A 90 -22.82 6.17 -3.38
CA PHE A 90 -22.03 5.30 -4.25
C PHE A 90 -20.57 5.79 -4.37
N THR A 91 -20.37 7.10 -4.55
CA THR A 91 -19.05 7.70 -4.66
C THR A 91 -18.24 7.53 -3.36
N TYR A 92 -18.87 7.70 -2.21
CA TYR A 92 -18.22 7.46 -0.93
C TYR A 92 -17.84 5.99 -0.75
N ALA A 93 -18.72 5.07 -1.08
CA ALA A 93 -18.46 3.63 -1.00
C ALA A 93 -17.34 3.21 -1.98
N TYR A 94 -17.33 3.72 -3.20
CA TYR A 94 -16.29 3.52 -4.19
C TYR A 94 -14.93 4.01 -3.66
N ARG A 95 -14.88 5.24 -3.13
CA ARG A 95 -13.66 5.81 -2.52
C ARG A 95 -13.21 5.03 -1.30
N ALA A 96 -14.14 4.58 -0.45
CA ALA A 96 -13.81 3.76 0.70
C ALA A 96 -13.05 2.48 0.29
N PHE A 97 -13.40 1.85 -0.84
CA PHE A 97 -12.62 0.75 -1.39
C PHE A 97 -11.26 1.21 -1.92
N MET A 98 -11.24 2.17 -2.86
CA MET A 98 -10.04 2.59 -3.59
C MET A 98 -8.95 3.14 -2.66
N ASP A 99 -9.33 3.91 -1.65
CA ASP A 99 -8.40 4.56 -0.73
C ASP A 99 -7.89 3.62 0.38
N ASN A 100 -8.66 2.56 0.71
CA ASN A 100 -8.38 1.69 1.86
C ASN A 100 -8.04 0.24 1.48
N LEU A 101 -7.88 -0.09 0.20
CA LEU A 101 -7.45 -1.41 -0.27
C LEU A 101 -6.20 -1.91 0.47
N ARG A 102 -5.23 -1.01 0.73
CA ARG A 102 -4.00 -1.32 1.48
C ARG A 102 -4.26 -1.77 2.92
N GLY A 103 -5.21 -1.16 3.62
CA GLY A 103 -5.56 -1.55 5.00
C GLY A 103 -6.24 -2.91 5.05
N VAL A 104 -7.17 -3.15 4.13
CA VAL A 104 -7.82 -4.46 3.99
C VAL A 104 -6.82 -5.53 3.57
N SER A 105 -5.82 -5.19 2.74
CA SER A 105 -4.76 -6.14 2.36
C SER A 105 -3.89 -6.55 3.55
N VAL A 106 -3.50 -5.61 4.43
CA VAL A 106 -2.80 -5.93 5.69
C VAL A 106 -3.65 -6.82 6.59
N HIS A 107 -4.93 -6.49 6.72
CA HIS A 107 -5.85 -7.29 7.53
C HIS A 107 -6.05 -8.70 6.96
N ALA A 108 -6.13 -8.84 5.63
CA ALA A 108 -6.22 -10.14 4.96
C ALA A 108 -4.97 -11.00 5.19
N ILE A 109 -3.76 -10.40 5.23
CA ILE A 109 -2.53 -11.11 5.61
C ILE A 109 -2.64 -11.64 7.04
N ARG A 110 -2.99 -10.76 7.99
CA ARG A 110 -3.16 -11.16 9.40
C ARG A 110 -4.18 -12.26 9.58
N LYS A 111 -5.31 -12.17 8.85
CA LYS A 111 -6.34 -13.21 8.84
C LYS A 111 -5.81 -14.52 8.26
N GLY A 112 -5.16 -14.48 7.09
CA GLY A 112 -4.57 -15.66 6.46
C GLY A 112 -3.53 -16.36 7.34
N LEU A 113 -2.71 -15.60 8.09
CA LEU A 113 -1.80 -16.15 9.10
C LEU A 113 -2.57 -16.90 10.20
N ARG A 114 -3.63 -16.30 10.75
CA ARG A 114 -4.46 -16.93 11.78
C ARG A 114 -5.19 -18.17 11.30
N ASP A 115 -5.68 -18.16 10.07
CA ASP A 115 -6.37 -19.30 9.45
C ASP A 115 -5.45 -20.55 9.33
N VAL A 116 -4.12 -20.36 9.26
CA VAL A 116 -3.13 -21.46 9.29
C VAL A 116 -2.49 -21.69 10.67
N GLY A 117 -3.05 -21.07 11.71
CA GLY A 117 -2.68 -21.28 13.11
C GLY A 117 -1.64 -20.32 13.69
N VAL A 118 -1.16 -19.32 12.92
CA VAL A 118 -0.17 -18.34 13.37
C VAL A 118 -0.88 -17.18 14.07
N GLN A 119 -0.59 -16.99 15.34
CA GLN A 119 -1.15 -15.87 16.13
C GLN A 119 -0.29 -14.61 15.98
N ASP A 120 -0.80 -13.46 16.45
CA ASP A 120 0.02 -12.26 16.56
C ASP A 120 1.25 -12.54 17.43
N ASN A 121 2.38 -11.95 17.06
CA ASN A 121 3.69 -12.12 17.69
C ASN A 121 4.32 -13.52 17.49
N GLU A 122 3.76 -14.35 16.62
CA GLU A 122 4.35 -15.60 16.17
C GLU A 122 4.89 -15.47 14.74
N VAL A 123 5.64 -16.45 14.28
CA VAL A 123 6.40 -16.41 13.03
C VAL A 123 6.00 -17.54 12.10
N LEU A 124 5.65 -17.23 10.86
CA LEU A 124 5.50 -18.19 9.77
C LEU A 124 6.79 -18.20 8.94
N ILE A 125 7.33 -19.39 8.65
CA ILE A 125 8.48 -19.61 7.78
C ILE A 125 8.13 -20.59 6.65
N PHE A 126 8.55 -20.27 5.43
CA PHE A 126 8.43 -21.14 4.26
C PHE A 126 9.77 -21.85 4.03
N SER A 127 9.98 -22.98 4.70
CA SER A 127 11.29 -23.67 4.72
C SER A 127 11.68 -24.31 3.39
N GLU A 128 10.70 -24.57 2.50
CA GLU A 128 10.89 -25.11 1.14
C GLU A 128 10.57 -24.10 0.03
N LEU A 129 10.38 -22.85 0.33
CA LEU A 129 9.83 -21.77 -0.50
C LEU A 129 8.30 -21.71 -0.48
N MET A 130 7.79 -20.54 -0.84
CA MET A 130 6.35 -20.35 -1.07
C MET A 130 5.99 -20.89 -2.45
N ASP A 131 4.87 -21.57 -2.55
CA ASP A 131 4.32 -22.15 -3.77
C ASP A 131 2.91 -21.60 -4.08
N SER A 132 2.28 -22.13 -5.13
CA SER A 132 0.96 -21.69 -5.58
C SER A 132 -0.19 -22.03 -4.63
N ASN A 133 0.01 -22.87 -3.59
CA ASN A 133 -1.01 -23.14 -2.57
C ASN A 133 -1.25 -21.92 -1.67
N SER A 134 -0.23 -21.08 -1.50
CA SER A 134 -0.36 -19.82 -0.76
C SER A 134 -0.83 -18.71 -1.69
N LEU A 135 -2.09 -18.29 -1.53
CA LEU A 135 -2.61 -17.11 -2.22
C LEU A 135 -2.01 -15.86 -1.56
N PHE A 136 -0.91 -15.38 -2.16
CA PHE A 136 -0.16 -14.22 -1.73
C PHE A 136 0.19 -13.36 -2.95
N LEU A 137 -0.15 -12.06 -2.89
CA LEU A 137 0.01 -11.16 -4.04
C LEU A 137 1.46 -11.08 -4.51
N THR A 138 1.72 -11.55 -5.71
CA THR A 138 3.01 -11.51 -6.43
C THR A 138 4.22 -12.00 -5.64
N ALA A 139 4.06 -13.03 -4.81
CA ALA A 139 5.17 -13.70 -4.13
C ALA A 139 6.19 -14.27 -5.13
N ASN A 140 7.39 -14.59 -4.65
CA ASN A 140 8.38 -15.31 -5.44
C ASN A 140 8.61 -16.73 -4.86
N ALA A 141 9.13 -17.62 -5.68
CA ALA A 141 9.59 -18.95 -5.33
C ALA A 141 11.13 -19.05 -5.46
N ASP A 142 11.84 -18.02 -5.02
CA ASP A 142 13.30 -17.89 -5.18
C ASP A 142 14.03 -17.77 -3.84
N THR A 143 13.33 -17.35 -2.79
CA THR A 143 13.92 -16.98 -1.49
C THR A 143 13.09 -17.55 -0.35
N ILE A 144 13.72 -17.84 0.78
CA ILE A 144 13.03 -18.28 2.00
C ILE A 144 12.29 -17.08 2.60
N TYR A 145 10.96 -17.14 2.59
CA TYR A 145 10.11 -16.14 3.24
C TYR A 145 9.93 -16.44 4.73
N VAL A 146 9.91 -15.38 5.51
CA VAL A 146 9.48 -15.37 6.90
C VAL A 146 8.60 -14.15 7.15
N MET A 147 7.53 -14.31 7.91
CA MET A 147 6.59 -13.24 8.18
C MET A 147 5.81 -13.44 9.47
N GLY A 148 5.24 -12.35 9.97
CA GLY A 148 4.37 -12.36 11.13
C GLY A 148 3.57 -11.07 11.25
N SER A 149 2.61 -11.06 12.18
CA SER A 149 1.93 -9.85 12.62
C SER A 149 2.31 -9.54 14.06
N LEU A 150 2.40 -8.24 14.40
CA LEU A 150 2.59 -7.79 15.78
C LEU A 150 1.34 -7.05 16.25
N ASP A 151 0.97 -7.30 17.48
CA ASP A 151 -0.02 -6.51 18.21
C ASP A 151 0.70 -5.59 19.22
N LEU A 152 0.72 -4.30 18.90
CA LEU A 152 1.33 -3.26 19.73
C LEU A 152 0.36 -2.67 20.76
N SER A 153 -0.88 -3.13 20.84
CA SER A 153 -1.89 -2.55 21.75
C SER A 153 -1.52 -2.67 23.22
N LYS A 154 -0.64 -3.61 23.56
CA LYS A 154 -0.15 -3.85 24.92
C LYS A 154 1.21 -3.22 25.22
N GLY A 155 1.88 -2.67 24.23
CA GLY A 155 3.20 -2.07 24.35
C GLY A 155 4.12 -2.33 23.18
N PRO A 156 5.35 -1.83 23.25
CA PRO A 156 6.35 -2.03 22.20
C PRO A 156 6.73 -3.51 22.03
N MET A 157 7.05 -3.90 20.80
CA MET A 157 7.50 -5.24 20.45
C MET A 157 8.91 -5.19 19.85
N VAL A 158 9.69 -6.21 20.13
CA VAL A 158 11.01 -6.41 19.54
C VAL A 158 10.94 -7.47 18.45
N VAL A 159 11.57 -7.18 17.30
CA VAL A 159 11.90 -8.15 16.26
C VAL A 159 13.42 -8.19 16.13
N GLU A 160 14.02 -9.36 16.35
CA GLU A 160 15.42 -9.59 16.02
C GLU A 160 15.50 -10.18 14.61
N ALA A 161 16.19 -9.47 13.72
CA ALA A 161 16.41 -9.91 12.34
C ALA A 161 17.68 -10.76 12.23
N PRO A 162 17.67 -11.85 11.45
CA PRO A 162 18.84 -12.66 11.22
C PRO A 162 19.84 -11.97 10.29
N PRO A 163 21.12 -12.36 10.27
CA PRO A 163 22.09 -11.86 9.31
C PRO A 163 21.68 -12.19 7.86
N LYS A 164 22.11 -11.34 6.92
CA LYS A 164 21.83 -11.44 5.47
C LYS A 164 20.32 -11.45 5.13
N PHE A 165 19.53 -10.78 5.95
CA PHE A 165 18.09 -10.66 5.79
C PHE A 165 17.71 -9.48 4.89
N LEU A 166 16.61 -9.60 4.19
CA LEU A 166 15.99 -8.54 3.40
C LEU A 166 14.53 -8.44 3.82
N GLY A 167 14.23 -7.53 4.71
CA GLY A 167 12.90 -7.44 5.31
C GLY A 167 12.39 -6.01 5.52
N VAL A 168 11.12 -5.92 5.91
CA VAL A 168 10.42 -4.65 6.16
C VAL A 168 9.38 -4.82 7.25
N VAL A 169 9.19 -3.78 8.03
CA VAL A 169 8.08 -3.60 8.98
C VAL A 169 7.14 -2.55 8.40
N GLN A 170 5.86 -2.87 8.36
CA GLN A 170 4.81 -2.00 7.82
C GLN A 170 3.63 -1.91 8.76
N ASP A 171 2.99 -0.74 8.79
CA ASP A 171 1.83 -0.49 9.61
C ASP A 171 0.53 -1.04 9.00
N ALA A 172 -0.60 -0.91 9.69
CA ALA A 172 -1.90 -1.40 9.25
C ALA A 172 -2.38 -0.83 7.89
N TRP A 173 -1.70 0.16 7.33
CA TRP A 173 -2.01 0.78 6.05
C TRP A 173 -0.91 0.59 5.00
N PHE A 174 -0.06 -0.43 5.18
CA PHE A 174 1.13 -0.67 4.36
C PHE A 174 2.08 0.54 4.27
N ARG A 175 2.06 1.45 5.26
CA ARG A 175 3.10 2.48 5.32
C ARG A 175 4.37 1.87 5.88
N TRP A 176 5.48 2.22 5.24
CA TRP A 176 6.80 1.83 5.69
C TRP A 176 7.09 2.38 7.10
N VAL A 177 7.56 1.52 7.98
CA VAL A 177 7.98 1.85 9.35
C VAL A 177 9.50 1.79 9.44
N ILE A 178 10.09 0.66 9.06
CA ILE A 178 11.55 0.47 9.00
C ILE A 178 11.88 -0.74 8.13
N ASP A 179 13.04 -0.70 7.47
CA ASP A 179 13.59 -1.88 6.81
C ASP A 179 14.42 -2.72 7.80
N LEU A 180 14.43 -4.05 7.61
CA LEU A 180 15.18 -5.02 8.39
C LEU A 180 16.29 -5.62 7.52
N GLY A 181 17.48 -5.81 8.08
CA GLY A 181 18.58 -6.47 7.38
C GLY A 181 19.26 -5.59 6.35
N LEU A 182 19.57 -6.12 5.16
CA LEU A 182 20.36 -5.49 4.12
C LEU A 182 19.98 -4.03 3.77
N PRO A 183 18.70 -3.67 3.61
CA PRO A 183 18.30 -2.29 3.40
C PRO A 183 18.11 -1.51 4.69
N GLY A 184 18.15 -2.18 5.84
CA GLY A 184 17.92 -1.62 7.16
C GLY A 184 19.19 -1.03 7.80
N PRO A 185 19.04 -0.43 8.97
CA PRO A 185 20.14 0.18 9.70
C PRO A 185 21.25 -0.82 10.13
N ASP A 186 20.92 -2.10 10.31
CA ASP A 186 21.87 -3.17 10.62
C ASP A 186 22.67 -3.67 9.41
N ARG A 187 22.35 -3.20 8.21
CA ARG A 187 23.04 -3.49 6.95
C ARG A 187 23.27 -4.99 6.69
N GLY A 188 22.39 -5.83 7.20
CA GLY A 188 22.47 -7.29 7.04
C GLY A 188 23.39 -8.01 8.02
N GLU A 189 23.90 -7.34 9.03
CA GLU A 189 24.68 -7.97 10.12
C GLU A 189 23.78 -8.73 11.11
N GLY A 190 22.48 -8.46 11.08
CA GLY A 190 21.52 -8.86 12.07
C GLY A 190 21.35 -7.80 13.14
N GLY A 191 20.11 -7.53 13.55
CA GLY A 191 19.83 -6.43 14.46
C GLY A 191 18.56 -6.60 15.27
N LYS A 192 18.48 -5.82 16.36
CA LYS A 192 17.29 -5.73 17.20
C LYS A 192 16.49 -4.49 16.83
N TYR A 193 15.21 -4.68 16.57
CA TYR A 193 14.29 -3.62 16.15
C TYR A 193 13.18 -3.46 17.16
N LEU A 194 13.08 -2.28 17.77
CA LEU A 194 12.03 -1.94 18.73
C LEU A 194 10.93 -1.17 18.01
N ILE A 195 9.76 -1.80 17.89
CA ILE A 195 8.60 -1.22 17.24
C ILE A 195 7.67 -0.64 18.30
N VAL A 196 7.55 0.69 18.31
CA VAL A 196 6.86 1.46 19.34
C VAL A 196 5.44 1.80 18.90
N PRO A 197 4.42 1.51 19.74
CA PRO A 197 3.02 1.84 19.41
C PRO A 197 2.74 3.35 19.40
N PRO A 198 1.63 3.77 18.78
CA PRO A 198 1.20 5.16 18.84
C PRO A 198 0.91 5.60 20.28
N GLY A 199 1.41 6.77 20.63
CA GLY A 199 1.14 7.36 21.95
C GLY A 199 1.89 6.75 23.14
N TYR A 200 2.83 5.85 22.92
CA TYR A 200 3.67 5.29 24.00
C TYR A 200 4.42 6.39 24.76
N LYS A 201 4.41 6.30 26.09
CA LYS A 201 5.01 7.28 27.02
C LYS A 201 6.11 6.68 27.90
N GLY A 202 6.37 5.37 27.77
CA GLY A 202 7.42 4.71 28.54
C GLY A 202 8.81 5.11 28.06
N THR A 203 9.81 4.77 28.86
CA THR A 203 11.22 4.99 28.50
C THR A 203 11.61 4.09 27.33
N LEU A 204 12.33 4.65 26.37
CA LEU A 204 12.92 3.92 25.26
C LEU A 204 14.42 3.73 25.53
N PRO A 205 14.99 2.57 25.16
CA PRO A 205 16.41 2.30 25.36
C PRO A 205 17.27 3.14 24.42
N GLU A 206 18.45 3.51 24.91
CA GLU A 206 19.52 4.07 24.07
C GLU A 206 20.49 2.95 23.65
N GLY A 207 20.89 2.91 22.41
CA GLY A 207 21.98 2.06 21.91
C GLY A 207 21.57 0.83 21.12
N GLU A 208 21.44 -0.34 21.69
CA GLU A 208 21.35 -1.63 20.98
C GLU A 208 20.16 -1.83 20.02
N PHE A 209 19.14 -0.98 20.14
CA PHE A 209 17.91 -1.11 19.36
C PHE A 209 17.82 -0.10 18.22
N ASN A 210 17.39 -0.58 17.07
CA ASN A 210 16.88 0.27 16.01
C ASN A 210 15.42 0.61 16.34
N VAL A 211 15.18 1.78 16.92
CA VAL A 211 13.85 2.21 17.38
C VAL A 211 13.05 2.77 16.22
N ALA A 212 11.83 2.26 16.03
CA ALA A 212 10.90 2.74 15.01
C ALA A 212 9.48 2.93 15.58
N HIS A 213 8.86 4.06 15.23
CA HIS A 213 7.52 4.41 15.71
C HIS A 213 6.44 4.06 14.70
N SER A 214 5.47 3.27 15.13
CA SER A 214 4.27 3.00 14.35
C SER A 214 3.19 4.05 14.60
N ARG A 215 2.35 4.28 13.59
CA ARG A 215 1.11 5.06 13.72
C ARG A 215 -0.11 4.19 14.00
N THR A 216 0.07 2.86 14.02
CA THR A 216 -1.00 1.87 14.20
C THR A 216 -0.63 0.83 15.24
N ASN A 217 -1.64 0.16 15.79
CA ASN A 217 -1.44 -0.93 16.74
C ASN A 217 -1.08 -2.25 16.05
N THR A 218 -1.62 -2.46 14.84
CA THR A 218 -1.31 -3.65 14.04
C THR A 218 -0.11 -3.37 13.15
N ILE A 219 0.83 -4.29 13.15
CA ILE A 219 2.01 -4.33 12.30
C ILE A 219 2.00 -5.65 11.52
N VAL A 220 2.42 -5.60 10.27
CA VAL A 220 2.91 -6.77 9.55
C VAL A 220 4.39 -6.58 9.27
N TRP A 221 5.15 -7.66 9.44
CA TRP A 221 6.54 -7.69 9.04
C TRP A 221 6.79 -8.94 8.21
N PHE A 222 7.61 -8.80 7.21
CA PHE A 222 8.02 -9.92 6.39
C PHE A 222 9.41 -9.65 5.82
N GLY A 223 10.06 -10.74 5.52
CA GLY A 223 11.35 -10.68 4.91
C GLY A 223 11.73 -12.00 4.30
N ARG A 224 12.92 -12.03 3.75
CA ARG A 224 13.42 -13.15 2.98
C ARG A 224 14.94 -13.23 3.05
N SER A 225 15.46 -14.42 2.86
CA SER A 225 16.89 -14.65 2.73
C SER A 225 17.18 -15.47 1.47
N PHE A 226 18.32 -15.23 0.85
CA PHE A 226 18.76 -15.95 -0.34
C PHE A 226 19.21 -17.37 0.02
N LEU A 227 19.01 -18.31 -0.89
CA LEU A 227 19.43 -19.69 -0.72
C LEU A 227 20.97 -19.80 -0.65
N ALA A 228 21.46 -20.69 0.17
CA ALA A 228 22.89 -21.01 0.19
C ALA A 228 23.29 -21.62 -1.17
N ASN A 229 24.35 -21.06 -1.76
CA ASN A 229 24.86 -21.49 -3.07
C ASN A 229 23.76 -21.62 -4.16
N HIS A 230 22.69 -20.79 -4.06
CA HIS A 230 21.56 -20.77 -4.99
C HIS A 230 20.80 -22.11 -5.14
N SER A 231 20.95 -23.01 -4.19
CA SER A 231 20.38 -24.36 -4.30
C SER A 231 19.90 -24.99 -2.99
N ASP A 232 20.41 -24.55 -1.83
CA ASP A 232 20.11 -25.20 -0.55
C ASP A 232 19.37 -24.25 0.41
N PRO A 233 18.10 -24.54 0.76
CA PRO A 233 17.33 -23.78 1.74
C PRO A 233 17.75 -24.04 3.20
N LYS A 234 18.29 -25.21 3.54
CA LYS A 234 18.47 -25.66 4.93
C LYS A 234 19.34 -24.74 5.78
N PRO A 235 20.56 -24.34 5.36
CA PRO A 235 21.40 -23.47 6.19
C PRO A 235 20.75 -22.11 6.46
N VAL A 236 19.96 -21.63 5.51
CA VAL A 236 19.23 -20.36 5.63
C VAL A 236 18.09 -20.49 6.62
N VAL A 237 17.31 -21.56 6.55
CA VAL A 237 16.22 -21.86 7.48
C VAL A 237 16.75 -22.00 8.91
N GLU A 238 17.88 -22.71 9.11
CA GLU A 238 18.54 -22.82 10.40
C GLU A 238 18.97 -21.46 10.95
N THR A 239 19.56 -20.63 10.09
CA THR A 239 19.97 -19.24 10.47
C THR A 239 18.76 -18.42 10.88
N ILE A 240 17.67 -18.46 10.10
CA ILE A 240 16.43 -17.72 10.42
C ILE A 240 15.87 -18.21 11.77
N ARG A 241 15.72 -19.51 11.98
CA ARG A 241 15.19 -20.07 13.24
C ARG A 241 16.07 -19.74 14.45
N LYS A 242 17.37 -19.69 14.27
CA LYS A 242 18.34 -19.39 15.35
C LYS A 242 18.30 -17.93 15.78
N TYR A 243 18.25 -17.00 14.82
CA TYR A 243 18.48 -15.58 15.07
C TYR A 243 17.19 -14.73 15.07
N THR A 244 16.11 -15.19 14.42
CA THR A 244 14.85 -14.44 14.47
C THR A 244 14.17 -14.65 15.80
N LYS A 245 13.85 -13.51 16.48
CA LYS A 245 13.08 -13.53 17.72
C LYS A 245 12.01 -12.45 17.68
N VAL A 246 10.88 -12.73 18.31
CA VAL A 246 9.78 -11.80 18.48
C VAL A 246 9.33 -11.88 19.93
N TYR A 247 9.38 -10.74 20.63
CA TYR A 247 8.99 -10.67 22.04
C TYR A 247 8.57 -9.25 22.45
N PRO A 248 7.75 -9.10 23.52
CA PRO A 248 7.41 -7.80 24.06
C PRO A 248 8.65 -7.13 24.69
N TYR A 249 8.77 -5.82 24.49
CA TYR A 249 9.78 -5.01 25.17
C TYR A 249 9.33 -4.68 26.58
N GLU A 250 10.19 -4.98 27.57
CA GLU A 250 10.00 -4.61 28.96
C GLU A 250 11.19 -3.73 29.39
N PRO A 251 10.96 -2.46 29.80
CA PRO A 251 12.03 -1.62 30.35
C PRO A 251 12.71 -2.31 31.53
N GLY A 252 14.05 -2.33 31.55
CA GLY A 252 14.82 -3.04 32.57
C GLY A 252 14.83 -4.56 32.45
N GLY A 253 14.13 -5.11 31.43
CA GLY A 253 14.13 -6.52 31.11
C GLY A 253 15.21 -6.92 30.09
N LEU A 254 14.99 -8.06 29.45
CA LEU A 254 15.90 -8.55 28.42
C LEU A 254 16.05 -7.55 27.28
N GLY A 255 17.29 -7.29 26.89
CA GLY A 255 17.64 -6.35 25.83
C GLY A 255 17.90 -4.93 26.32
N THR A 256 17.70 -4.61 27.59
CA THR A 256 18.12 -3.32 28.17
C THR A 256 19.65 -3.29 28.25
N PRO A 257 20.34 -2.28 27.69
CA PRO A 257 21.77 -2.17 27.75
C PRO A 257 22.30 -2.06 29.19
N ILE A 258 23.41 -2.73 29.50
CA ILE A 258 24.04 -2.65 30.82
C ILE A 258 24.36 -1.20 31.19
N ALA A 259 24.70 -0.37 30.22
CA ALA A 259 24.98 1.04 30.44
C ALA A 259 23.82 1.78 31.10
N GLU A 260 22.58 1.48 30.72
CA GLU A 260 21.39 2.12 31.30
C GLU A 260 21.21 1.78 32.79
N PHE A 261 21.58 0.56 33.21
CA PHE A 261 21.60 0.18 34.62
C PHE A 261 22.68 0.92 35.39
N LEU A 262 23.87 1.01 34.81
CA LEU A 262 25.02 1.67 35.44
C LEU A 262 24.81 3.18 35.55
N GLU A 263 24.07 3.78 34.65
CA GLU A 263 23.72 5.21 34.65
C GLU A 263 22.47 5.53 35.48
N GLY A 264 21.82 4.52 36.05
CA GLY A 264 20.58 4.70 36.84
C GLY A 264 19.35 5.07 36.00
N LYS A 265 19.42 4.91 34.66
CA LYS A 265 18.31 5.19 33.75
C LYS A 265 17.29 4.05 33.71
N ALA A 266 17.69 2.84 34.06
CA ALA A 266 16.83 1.67 34.15
C ALA A 266 17.09 0.93 35.46
N GLU A 267 16.03 0.49 36.12
CA GLU A 267 16.11 -0.45 37.24
C GLU A 267 16.24 -1.86 36.73
N LEU A 268 16.98 -2.73 37.45
CA LEU A 268 17.06 -4.15 37.13
C LEU A 268 15.66 -4.76 37.29
N GLY A 269 15.01 -4.97 36.18
CA GLY A 269 13.76 -5.70 36.13
C GLY A 269 13.96 -7.18 36.39
N ARG A 270 12.90 -7.94 36.42
CA ARG A 270 12.94 -9.39 36.54
C ARG A 270 13.70 -9.98 35.35
N ILE A 271 14.86 -10.61 35.59
CA ILE A 271 15.59 -11.37 34.56
C ILE A 271 14.75 -12.62 34.23
N THR A 272 13.86 -12.50 33.28
CA THR A 272 13.20 -13.64 32.65
C THR A 272 13.89 -13.92 31.33
N PRO A 273 14.14 -15.19 30.99
CA PRO A 273 14.61 -15.52 29.64
C PRO A 273 13.57 -15.01 28.63
N PRO A 274 14.00 -14.60 27.41
CA PRO A 274 13.05 -14.20 26.38
C PRO A 274 12.05 -15.31 26.16
N PRO A 275 10.78 -14.98 25.92
CA PRO A 275 9.81 -15.98 25.49
C PRO A 275 10.34 -16.70 24.24
N VAL A 276 10.13 -17.99 24.19
CA VAL A 276 10.51 -18.79 23.02
C VAL A 276 9.69 -18.30 21.83
N THR A 277 10.35 -17.87 20.76
CA THR A 277 9.67 -17.50 19.52
C THR A 277 9.02 -18.74 18.90
N VAL A 278 7.72 -18.67 18.69
CA VAL A 278 6.96 -19.77 18.08
C VAL A 278 7.05 -19.67 16.57
N PHE A 279 7.53 -20.73 15.93
CA PHE A 279 7.61 -20.85 14.48
C PHE A 279 6.60 -21.85 13.95
N HIS A 280 5.89 -21.45 12.92
CA HIS A 280 4.98 -22.30 12.15
C HIS A 280 5.56 -22.55 10.76
N GLU A 281 5.31 -23.75 10.21
CA GLU A 281 5.70 -24.10 8.84
C GLU A 281 4.63 -23.63 7.85
N GLY A 282 5.07 -22.90 6.81
CA GLY A 282 4.21 -22.34 5.76
C GLY A 282 4.26 -23.08 4.43
N SER A 283 5.35 -23.82 4.16
CA SER A 283 5.53 -24.50 2.87
C SER A 283 4.42 -25.53 2.62
N GLY A 284 3.79 -25.45 1.45
CA GLY A 284 2.68 -26.32 1.07
C GLY A 284 1.35 -26.02 1.78
N LYS A 285 1.28 -25.03 2.66
CA LYS A 285 0.02 -24.62 3.32
C LYS A 285 -0.91 -23.91 2.34
N VAL A 286 -2.18 -24.32 2.38
CA VAL A 286 -3.25 -23.57 1.71
C VAL A 286 -3.61 -22.38 2.59
N MET A 287 -3.23 -21.20 2.12
CA MET A 287 -3.42 -19.94 2.86
C MET A 287 -3.94 -18.86 1.90
N ASN A 288 -4.82 -18.00 2.37
CA ASN A 288 -5.31 -16.86 1.59
C ASN A 288 -5.03 -15.54 2.31
N THR A 289 -4.18 -14.71 1.71
CA THR A 289 -3.85 -13.36 2.17
C THR A 289 -4.32 -12.26 1.20
N VAL A 290 -5.07 -12.65 0.17
CA VAL A 290 -5.57 -11.72 -0.85
C VAL A 290 -6.83 -11.01 -0.34
N PRO A 291 -6.93 -9.67 -0.45
CA PRO A 291 -8.14 -8.96 -0.04
C PRO A 291 -9.37 -9.43 -0.83
N PRO A 292 -10.54 -9.57 -0.17
CA PRO A 292 -11.75 -10.04 -0.82
C PRO A 292 -12.33 -9.00 -1.80
N ASN A 293 -13.08 -9.48 -2.79
CA ASN A 293 -13.75 -8.68 -3.81
C ASN A 293 -15.27 -8.59 -3.58
N ASP A 294 -15.75 -9.04 -2.43
CA ASP A 294 -17.16 -9.08 -2.04
C ASP A 294 -17.42 -8.26 -0.78
N TRP A 295 -18.61 -8.36 -0.24
CA TRP A 295 -19.03 -7.63 0.95
C TRP A 295 -18.05 -7.74 2.13
N THR A 296 -17.33 -8.85 2.24
CA THR A 296 -16.31 -9.09 3.27
C THR A 296 -15.24 -8.00 3.29
N PHE A 297 -15.02 -7.31 2.15
CA PHE A 297 -14.11 -6.16 2.11
C PHE A 297 -14.49 -5.06 3.10
N TYR A 298 -15.78 -4.67 3.14
CA TYR A 298 -16.22 -3.63 4.07
C TYR A 298 -16.24 -4.11 5.53
N GLU A 299 -16.52 -5.39 5.74
CA GLU A 299 -16.43 -6.01 7.07
C GLU A 299 -14.99 -5.97 7.58
N MET A 300 -14.02 -6.37 6.76
CA MET A 300 -12.59 -6.27 7.09
C MET A 300 -12.14 -4.81 7.28
N LEU A 301 -12.60 -3.89 6.44
CA LEU A 301 -12.30 -2.46 6.61
C LEU A 301 -12.85 -1.94 7.94
N ASN A 302 -14.05 -2.35 8.33
CA ASN A 302 -14.59 -2.02 9.64
C ASN A 302 -13.72 -2.57 10.76
N GLU A 303 -13.25 -3.82 10.68
CA GLU A 303 -12.34 -4.39 11.69
C GLU A 303 -11.03 -3.58 11.82
N VAL A 304 -10.44 -3.16 10.70
CA VAL A 304 -9.26 -2.28 10.71
C VAL A 304 -9.56 -0.97 11.43
N VAL A 305 -10.69 -0.31 11.09
CA VAL A 305 -11.08 0.97 11.72
C VAL A 305 -11.35 0.80 13.22
N GLN A 306 -11.96 -0.30 13.65
CA GLN A 306 -12.19 -0.56 15.07
C GLN A 306 -10.89 -0.82 15.85
N ASN A 307 -9.90 -1.47 15.25
CA ASN A 307 -8.65 -1.84 15.93
C ASN A 307 -7.64 -0.68 15.99
N GLU A 308 -7.62 0.18 14.97
CA GLU A 308 -6.58 1.19 14.83
C GLU A 308 -6.96 2.55 15.44
N PRO A 309 -5.99 3.39 15.84
CA PRO A 309 -6.28 4.76 16.27
C PRO A 309 -7.03 5.55 15.18
N ALA A 310 -8.00 6.36 15.57
CA ALA A 310 -8.75 7.21 14.64
C ALA A 310 -7.84 8.17 13.84
N THR A 311 -6.69 8.55 14.41
CA THR A 311 -5.67 9.40 13.80
C THR A 311 -4.66 8.62 12.95
N SER A 312 -4.84 7.31 12.76
CA SER A 312 -3.91 6.47 12.00
C SER A 312 -3.87 6.80 10.52
N LEU A 313 -4.95 7.36 9.98
CA LEU A 313 -5.03 7.96 8.65
C LEU A 313 -5.49 9.41 8.73
N ASP A 314 -5.27 10.11 7.62
CA ASP A 314 -5.80 11.45 7.42
C ASP A 314 -7.34 11.47 7.46
N ALA A 315 -7.92 12.51 8.08
CA ALA A 315 -9.37 12.64 8.24
C ALA A 315 -10.11 12.69 6.89
N GLU A 316 -9.52 13.32 5.87
CA GLU A 316 -10.09 13.39 4.52
C GLU A 316 -10.17 12.01 3.85
N LEU A 317 -9.20 11.13 4.11
CA LEU A 317 -9.24 9.75 3.63
C LEU A 317 -10.27 8.90 4.38
N MET A 318 -10.52 9.23 5.65
CA MET A 318 -11.51 8.54 6.50
C MET A 318 -12.93 9.05 6.32
N GLY A 319 -13.12 10.25 5.78
CA GLY A 319 -14.44 10.85 5.53
C GLY A 319 -15.38 9.94 4.73
N PRO A 320 -15.00 9.43 3.56
CA PRO A 320 -15.81 8.48 2.79
C PRO A 320 -16.14 7.19 3.53
N VAL A 321 -15.23 6.70 4.38
CA VAL A 321 -15.43 5.51 5.21
C VAL A 321 -16.49 5.75 6.28
N ALA A 322 -16.41 6.91 6.95
CA ALA A 322 -17.42 7.32 7.93
C ALA A 322 -18.80 7.57 7.28
N ALA A 323 -18.83 8.18 6.08
CA ALA A 323 -20.06 8.46 5.34
C ALA A 323 -20.86 7.20 4.99
N ILE A 324 -20.20 6.04 4.81
CA ILE A 324 -20.89 4.75 4.59
C ILE A 324 -21.20 3.99 5.89
N GLY A 325 -21.01 4.64 7.05
CA GLY A 325 -21.36 4.09 8.37
C GLY A 325 -20.26 3.25 9.04
N ILE A 326 -19.02 3.23 8.53
CA ILE A 326 -17.89 2.58 9.19
C ILE A 326 -17.20 3.64 10.08
N ILE A 327 -17.58 3.68 11.35
CA ILE A 327 -17.13 4.68 12.33
C ILE A 327 -16.57 3.95 13.55
N LYS A 328 -15.37 4.38 14.02
CA LYS A 328 -14.74 3.79 15.20
C LYS A 328 -15.63 3.92 16.44
N GLY A 329 -15.80 2.80 17.16
CA GLY A 329 -16.64 2.71 18.36
C GLY A 329 -18.14 2.57 18.06
N GLN A 330 -18.55 2.49 16.80
CA GLN A 330 -19.94 2.30 16.42
C GLN A 330 -20.14 0.97 15.66
N PRO A 331 -21.29 0.30 15.81
CA PRO A 331 -21.57 -0.91 15.07
C PRO A 331 -21.84 -0.58 13.59
N PHE A 332 -21.19 -1.30 12.67
CA PHE A 332 -21.41 -1.21 11.24
C PHE A 332 -22.68 -1.98 10.85
N LYS A 333 -23.77 -1.28 10.61
CA LYS A 333 -25.10 -1.84 10.27
C LYS A 333 -25.81 -1.00 9.21
N PRO A 334 -25.33 -0.97 7.96
CA PRO A 334 -26.00 -0.23 6.89
C PRO A 334 -27.40 -0.83 6.61
N ASP A 335 -28.35 0.04 6.30
CA ASP A 335 -29.68 -0.37 5.87
C ASP A 335 -29.66 -1.07 4.50
N ALA A 336 -30.81 -1.59 4.06
CA ALA A 336 -30.92 -2.33 2.81
C ALA A 336 -30.58 -1.46 1.58
N ARG A 337 -30.94 -0.15 1.60
CA ARG A 337 -30.62 0.81 0.54
C ARG A 337 -29.10 1.01 0.45
N MET A 338 -28.45 1.37 1.55
CA MET A 338 -27.01 1.60 1.62
C MET A 338 -26.23 0.33 1.25
N LYS A 339 -26.64 -0.84 1.74
CA LYS A 339 -26.02 -2.12 1.39
C LYS A 339 -26.04 -2.39 -0.12
N LYS A 340 -27.16 -2.09 -0.79
CA LYS A 340 -27.29 -2.23 -2.25
C LYS A 340 -26.33 -1.28 -2.99
N ILE A 341 -26.27 -0.03 -2.55
CA ILE A 341 -25.36 1.00 -3.13
C ILE A 341 -23.89 0.58 -2.95
N MET A 342 -23.51 0.20 -1.75
CA MET A 342 -22.14 -0.22 -1.42
C MET A 342 -21.72 -1.46 -2.22
N THR A 343 -22.62 -2.45 -2.40
CA THR A 343 -22.33 -3.66 -3.19
C THR A 343 -22.06 -3.30 -4.66
N ARG A 344 -22.84 -2.37 -5.23
CA ARG A 344 -22.59 -1.88 -6.61
C ARG A 344 -21.27 -1.12 -6.70
N ALA A 345 -20.99 -0.24 -5.74
CA ALA A 345 -19.74 0.53 -5.69
C ALA A 345 -18.51 -0.39 -5.58
N LEU A 346 -18.59 -1.41 -4.74
CA LEU A 346 -17.55 -2.43 -4.58
C LEU A 346 -17.23 -3.13 -5.92
N THR A 347 -18.28 -3.56 -6.64
CA THR A 347 -18.12 -4.21 -7.94
C THR A 347 -17.36 -3.31 -8.93
N VAL A 348 -17.75 -2.03 -9.03
CA VAL A 348 -17.11 -1.08 -9.94
C VAL A 348 -15.68 -0.75 -9.47
N ALA A 349 -15.47 -0.56 -8.18
CA ALA A 349 -14.15 -0.24 -7.62
C ALA A 349 -13.14 -1.40 -7.81
N ASN A 350 -13.58 -2.64 -7.58
CA ASN A 350 -12.76 -3.82 -7.87
C ASN A 350 -12.43 -3.93 -9.37
N ALA A 351 -13.43 -3.76 -10.25
CA ALA A 351 -13.22 -3.79 -11.69
C ALA A 351 -12.26 -2.69 -12.15
N THR A 352 -12.37 -1.47 -11.60
CA THR A 352 -11.46 -0.36 -11.88
C THR A 352 -10.03 -0.68 -11.42
N SER A 353 -9.87 -1.23 -10.22
CA SER A 353 -8.55 -1.60 -9.69
C SER A 353 -7.90 -2.68 -10.55
N ARG A 354 -8.68 -3.66 -11.02
CA ARG A 354 -8.24 -4.69 -11.96
C ARG A 354 -7.84 -4.09 -13.31
N ALA A 355 -8.63 -3.16 -13.85
CA ALA A 355 -8.32 -2.47 -15.09
C ALA A 355 -7.01 -1.68 -14.99
N LEU A 356 -6.79 -0.95 -13.90
CA LEU A 356 -5.53 -0.22 -13.65
C LEU A 356 -4.32 -1.14 -13.54
N PHE A 357 -4.48 -2.33 -12.97
CA PHE A 357 -3.40 -3.31 -12.83
C PHE A 357 -3.10 -4.03 -14.13
N MET A 358 -4.13 -4.52 -14.84
CA MET A 358 -3.96 -5.33 -16.05
C MET A 358 -3.68 -4.49 -17.30
N ASN A 359 -4.08 -3.20 -17.32
CA ASN A 359 -3.92 -2.28 -18.45
C ASN A 359 -3.30 -0.97 -17.98
N PRO A 360 -1.99 -0.92 -17.69
CA PRO A 360 -1.31 0.29 -17.28
C PRO A 360 -1.48 1.40 -18.33
N ARG A 361 -2.18 2.50 -17.96
CA ARG A 361 -2.56 3.55 -18.94
C ARG A 361 -1.54 4.68 -19.11
N HIS A 362 -0.55 4.75 -18.21
CA HIS A 362 0.47 5.80 -18.25
C HIS A 362 1.71 5.34 -19.02
N LYS A 363 2.03 6.00 -20.12
CA LYS A 363 3.21 5.67 -20.93
C LYS A 363 4.52 5.72 -20.15
N SER A 364 4.64 6.62 -19.16
CA SER A 364 5.82 6.75 -18.31
C SER A 364 6.09 5.54 -17.39
N TRP A 365 5.12 4.64 -17.23
CA TRP A 365 5.31 3.44 -16.41
C TRP A 365 6.06 2.34 -17.14
N TYR A 366 6.05 2.35 -18.48
CA TYR A 366 6.78 1.38 -19.27
C TYR A 366 8.28 1.66 -19.19
N TYR A 367 9.05 0.60 -18.89
CA TYR A 367 10.46 0.73 -18.59
C TYR A 367 11.31 1.04 -19.82
N TYR A 368 10.98 0.40 -20.94
CA TYR A 368 11.59 0.67 -22.25
C TYR A 368 10.55 1.31 -23.19
N PRO A 369 10.99 2.15 -24.15
CA PRO A 369 10.10 2.67 -25.18
C PRO A 369 9.40 1.53 -25.94
N GLU A 370 8.10 1.69 -26.22
CA GLU A 370 7.26 0.76 -26.99
C GLU A 370 7.19 -0.70 -26.44
N SER A 371 7.75 -0.96 -25.28
CA SER A 371 7.78 -2.28 -24.64
C SER A 371 6.47 -2.61 -23.90
N ALA A 372 6.23 -3.89 -23.61
CA ALA A 372 5.20 -4.36 -22.71
C ALA A 372 5.68 -4.40 -21.24
N TRP A 373 6.99 -4.31 -21.02
CA TRP A 373 7.59 -4.36 -19.68
C TRP A 373 7.48 -3.04 -18.95
N TYR A 374 6.93 -3.03 -17.74
CA TYR A 374 6.72 -1.81 -16.95
C TYR A 374 7.14 -1.95 -15.50
N ASN A 375 7.45 -0.82 -14.89
CA ASN A 375 7.61 -0.65 -13.44
C ASN A 375 7.35 0.81 -13.07
N TYR A 376 6.19 1.09 -12.50
CA TYR A 376 5.81 2.46 -12.13
C TYR A 376 6.52 2.98 -10.89
N LEU A 377 7.14 2.13 -10.04
CA LEU A 377 7.84 2.59 -8.84
C LEU A 377 9.05 3.47 -9.15
N PHE A 378 9.67 3.29 -10.33
CA PHE A 378 10.76 4.16 -10.78
C PHE A 378 10.30 5.58 -11.18
N VAL A 379 9.01 5.79 -11.28
CA VAL A 379 8.41 7.08 -11.67
C VAL A 379 7.62 7.70 -10.53
N THR A 380 7.08 6.89 -9.62
CA THR A 380 6.20 7.34 -8.53
C THR A 380 6.79 7.16 -7.14
N GLY A 381 7.90 6.44 -7.02
CA GLY A 381 8.51 6.11 -5.74
C GLY A 381 7.63 5.22 -4.85
N TYR A 382 8.13 4.91 -3.65
CA TYR A 382 7.45 4.02 -2.69
C TYR A 382 6.23 4.66 -2.01
N GLN A 383 6.08 5.98 -2.09
CA GLN A 383 4.93 6.71 -1.57
C GLN A 383 3.92 7.09 -2.66
N PHE A 384 4.17 6.68 -3.91
CA PHE A 384 3.36 7.05 -5.08
C PHE A 384 3.25 8.57 -5.24
N GLU A 385 4.37 9.27 -5.17
CA GLU A 385 4.49 10.71 -5.26
C GLU A 385 5.26 11.12 -6.52
N THR A 386 4.83 12.18 -7.16
CA THR A 386 5.48 12.75 -8.35
C THR A 386 5.71 14.24 -8.11
N PRO A 387 6.96 14.74 -8.21
CA PRO A 387 8.20 13.99 -8.45
C PRO A 387 8.55 13.05 -7.29
N ILE A 388 9.38 12.05 -7.59
CA ILE A 388 9.87 11.11 -6.56
C ILE A 388 10.64 11.90 -5.50
N PRO A 389 10.40 11.65 -4.19
CA PRO A 389 11.17 12.28 -3.14
C PRO A 389 12.67 12.01 -3.29
N GLU A 390 13.47 13.06 -3.24
CA GLU A 390 14.93 12.93 -3.27
C GLU A 390 15.45 12.48 -1.90
N ILE A 391 16.20 11.38 -1.90
CA ILE A 391 16.83 10.84 -0.69
C ILE A 391 18.27 11.35 -0.64
N THR A 392 18.61 12.08 0.41
CA THR A 392 19.96 12.61 0.66
C THR A 392 20.57 11.98 1.89
N LYS A 393 21.82 12.31 2.20
CA LYS A 393 22.48 11.87 3.44
C LYS A 393 21.81 12.43 4.70
N GLU A 394 21.15 13.58 4.56
CA GLU A 394 20.41 14.26 5.64
C GLU A 394 18.97 13.74 5.79
N GLY A 395 18.53 12.83 4.93
CA GLY A 395 17.18 12.27 4.91
C GLY A 395 16.42 12.51 3.62
N VAL A 396 15.10 12.35 3.68
CA VAL A 396 14.21 12.58 2.54
C VAL A 396 13.88 14.06 2.44
N LYS A 397 14.11 14.68 1.27
CA LYS A 397 13.70 16.07 1.04
C LYS A 397 12.16 16.21 1.17
N PRO A 398 11.68 17.34 1.69
CA PRO A 398 10.25 17.61 1.74
C PRO A 398 9.60 17.49 0.35
N PHE A 399 8.37 16.99 0.32
CA PHE A 399 7.57 16.90 -0.89
C PHE A 399 7.35 18.32 -1.45
N PRO A 400 7.67 18.58 -2.74
CA PRO A 400 7.57 19.93 -3.28
C PRO A 400 6.11 20.40 -3.38
N PRO A 401 5.83 21.69 -3.30
CA PRO A 401 4.48 22.24 -3.40
C PRO A 401 3.74 21.89 -4.70
N THR A 402 4.51 21.61 -5.76
CA THR A 402 3.98 21.18 -7.07
C THR A 402 3.77 19.67 -7.17
N GLY A 403 4.15 18.93 -6.13
CA GLY A 403 4.04 17.49 -6.12
C GLY A 403 2.61 17.03 -5.88
N TYR A 404 2.31 15.81 -6.32
CA TYR A 404 1.02 15.15 -6.11
C TYR A 404 1.17 13.64 -5.97
N ARG A 405 0.16 12.99 -5.37
CA ARG A 405 0.11 11.53 -5.30
C ARG A 405 -0.48 10.94 -6.56
N THR A 406 0.20 9.96 -7.12
CA THR A 406 -0.26 9.18 -8.28
C THR A 406 -1.21 8.09 -7.81
N MET A 407 -2.49 8.42 -7.71
CA MET A 407 -3.52 7.54 -7.15
C MET A 407 -3.69 6.24 -7.94
N ASP A 408 -3.58 6.30 -9.27
CA ASP A 408 -3.65 5.13 -10.14
C ASP A 408 -2.55 4.11 -9.83
N ALA A 409 -1.30 4.59 -9.66
CA ALA A 409 -0.17 3.73 -9.32
C ALA A 409 -0.36 3.09 -7.93
N ARG A 410 -0.83 3.87 -6.95
CA ARG A 410 -1.13 3.37 -5.61
C ARG A 410 -2.18 2.27 -5.63
N THR A 411 -3.28 2.49 -6.33
CA THR A 411 -4.36 1.51 -6.46
C THR A 411 -3.91 0.27 -7.20
N SER A 412 -3.26 0.44 -8.37
CA SER A 412 -2.70 -0.66 -9.16
C SER A 412 -1.73 -1.50 -8.32
N PHE A 413 -0.83 -0.84 -7.58
CA PHE A 413 0.16 -1.52 -6.75
C PHE A 413 -0.50 -2.39 -5.67
N PHE A 414 -1.30 -1.80 -4.79
CA PHE A 414 -1.90 -2.54 -3.68
C PHE A 414 -3.00 -3.52 -4.12
N TYR A 415 -3.50 -3.41 -5.35
CA TYR A 415 -4.35 -4.43 -5.94
C TYR A 415 -3.58 -5.69 -6.33
N GLY A 416 -2.33 -5.55 -6.79
CA GLY A 416 -1.54 -6.66 -7.33
C GLY A 416 -0.33 -7.07 -6.50
N VAL A 417 0.15 -6.25 -5.56
CA VAL A 417 1.43 -6.45 -4.88
C VAL A 417 1.27 -6.31 -3.36
N THR A 418 2.03 -7.10 -2.63
CA THR A 418 2.11 -7.06 -1.16
C THR A 418 3.33 -6.28 -0.70
N GLY A 419 3.08 -5.30 0.17
CA GLY A 419 4.12 -4.53 0.86
C GLY A 419 4.92 -3.59 -0.04
N ILE A 420 5.50 -2.57 0.56
CA ILE A 420 6.34 -1.59 -0.14
C ILE A 420 7.42 -1.04 0.79
N THR A 421 8.60 -0.78 0.24
CA THR A 421 9.74 -0.19 0.95
C THR A 421 10.46 0.79 0.04
N PRO A 422 11.16 1.80 0.59
CA PRO A 422 12.00 2.69 -0.20
C PRO A 422 12.96 1.94 -1.14
N ALA A 423 13.54 0.82 -0.68
CA ALA A 423 14.47 0.00 -1.45
C ALA A 423 13.87 -0.54 -2.77
N MET A 424 12.56 -0.76 -2.86
CA MET A 424 11.88 -1.21 -4.09
C MET A 424 11.83 -0.14 -5.19
N ALA A 425 11.86 1.15 -4.80
CA ALA A 425 11.80 2.27 -5.73
C ALA A 425 13.18 2.90 -6.00
N MET A 426 14.20 2.55 -5.21
CA MET A 426 15.56 3.06 -5.36
C MET A 426 16.33 2.29 -6.44
N ARG A 427 17.21 3.01 -7.13
CA ARG A 427 18.15 2.43 -8.10
C ARG A 427 19.43 2.02 -7.36
N LEU A 428 19.38 0.86 -6.71
CA LEU A 428 20.50 0.32 -5.91
C LEU A 428 21.23 -0.76 -6.70
N THR A 429 22.40 -0.44 -7.23
CA THR A 429 23.27 -1.39 -7.93
C THR A 429 23.86 -2.39 -6.92
N GLY A 430 23.76 -3.67 -7.22
CA GLY A 430 24.33 -4.77 -6.40
C GLY A 430 23.53 -5.12 -5.14
N ILE A 431 22.44 -4.43 -4.85
CA ILE A 431 21.67 -4.62 -3.60
C ILE A 431 20.19 -4.84 -3.89
N GLY A 432 19.55 -5.76 -3.15
CA GLY A 432 18.12 -5.99 -3.20
C GLY A 432 17.65 -6.71 -4.46
N SER A 433 16.48 -6.34 -4.96
CA SER A 433 15.92 -6.91 -6.19
C SER A 433 15.07 -5.86 -6.93
N GLN A 434 15.11 -5.97 -8.25
CA GLN A 434 14.31 -5.13 -9.15
C GLN A 434 13.38 -6.00 -10.01
N TYR A 435 12.31 -5.38 -10.49
CA TYR A 435 11.20 -6.08 -11.11
C TYR A 435 10.75 -5.40 -12.39
N LEU A 436 10.42 -6.20 -13.40
CA LEU A 436 9.63 -5.76 -14.55
C LEU A 436 8.41 -6.67 -14.69
N LEU A 437 7.26 -6.07 -14.90
CA LEU A 437 5.99 -6.77 -15.09
C LEU A 437 5.58 -6.69 -16.56
N ALA A 438 4.99 -7.77 -17.09
CA ALA A 438 4.34 -7.76 -18.39
C ALA A 438 2.97 -8.42 -18.29
N MET A 439 1.96 -7.73 -18.84
CA MET A 439 0.55 -8.17 -18.87
C MET A 439 0.09 -8.61 -20.26
N VAL A 440 0.89 -8.28 -21.29
CA VAL A 440 0.57 -8.50 -22.70
C VAL A 440 1.81 -8.97 -23.47
N ASP A 441 1.56 -9.66 -24.59
CA ASP A 441 2.59 -10.10 -25.52
C ASP A 441 3.10 -8.96 -26.43
N ALA A 442 3.98 -9.28 -27.37
CA ALA A 442 4.53 -8.35 -28.35
C ALA A 442 3.45 -7.72 -29.25
N ASP A 443 2.37 -8.43 -29.50
CA ASP A 443 1.22 -7.98 -30.28
C ASP A 443 0.17 -7.22 -29.43
N LYS A 444 0.49 -6.95 -28.14
CA LYS A 444 -0.37 -6.28 -27.14
C LYS A 444 -1.65 -7.06 -26.74
N ASN A 445 -1.65 -8.37 -26.91
CA ASN A 445 -2.71 -9.24 -26.43
C ASN A 445 -2.37 -9.76 -25.02
N HIS A 446 -3.40 -9.87 -24.15
CA HIS A 446 -3.23 -10.56 -22.88
C HIS A 446 -2.88 -12.03 -23.07
N PHE A 447 -2.06 -12.55 -22.18
CA PHE A 447 -1.57 -13.92 -22.28
C PHE A 447 -2.68 -14.96 -22.08
N ASP A 448 -2.70 -15.93 -22.96
CA ASP A 448 -3.63 -17.06 -23.00
C ASP A 448 -2.86 -18.35 -22.65
N GLY A 449 -3.22 -18.99 -21.55
CA GLY A 449 -2.50 -20.16 -21.06
C GLY A 449 -2.59 -21.41 -21.93
N SER A 450 -3.50 -21.43 -22.92
CA SER A 450 -3.59 -22.52 -23.91
C SER A 450 -2.54 -22.42 -25.01
N LYS A 451 -1.84 -21.28 -25.12
CA LYS A 451 -0.87 -20.99 -26.18
C LYS A 451 0.56 -21.12 -25.66
N THR A 452 1.49 -21.23 -26.60
CA THR A 452 2.93 -21.24 -26.33
C THR A 452 3.53 -19.85 -26.57
N TYR A 453 4.26 -19.36 -25.59
CA TYR A 453 5.00 -18.11 -25.67
C TYR A 453 6.49 -18.35 -25.39
N LYS A 454 7.33 -17.43 -25.81
CA LYS A 454 8.75 -17.40 -25.49
C LYS A 454 9.20 -15.99 -25.14
N VAL A 455 10.19 -15.90 -24.27
CA VAL A 455 10.91 -14.67 -23.94
C VAL A 455 12.38 -14.96 -23.91
N THR A 456 13.19 -14.07 -24.50
CA THR A 456 14.65 -14.23 -24.53
C THR A 456 15.31 -13.13 -23.70
N LEU A 457 16.13 -13.55 -22.76
CA LEU A 457 17.00 -12.68 -21.98
C LEU A 457 18.35 -12.66 -22.72
N PRO A 458 18.80 -11.51 -23.26
CA PRO A 458 20.12 -11.40 -23.89
C PRO A 458 21.24 -11.80 -22.93
N LYS A 459 22.39 -12.15 -23.47
CA LYS A 459 23.58 -12.43 -22.66
C LYS A 459 23.87 -11.29 -21.69
N ASP A 460 24.66 -11.58 -20.66
CA ASP A 460 25.06 -10.62 -19.63
C ASP A 460 23.85 -10.10 -18.80
N ILE A 461 22.92 -10.99 -18.48
CA ILE A 461 21.73 -10.68 -17.68
C ILE A 461 22.16 -9.88 -16.43
N PRO A 462 21.58 -8.69 -16.17
CA PRO A 462 22.07 -7.75 -15.16
C PRO A 462 21.62 -8.10 -13.74
N ALA A 463 21.92 -9.31 -13.31
CA ALA A 463 21.71 -9.81 -11.96
C ALA A 463 23.00 -10.41 -11.45
N GLU A 464 23.56 -9.84 -10.37
CA GLU A 464 24.81 -10.34 -9.81
C GLU A 464 24.59 -11.67 -9.07
N ASN A 465 23.49 -11.79 -8.33
CA ASN A 465 23.15 -13.02 -7.62
C ASN A 465 22.43 -14.01 -8.54
N PHE A 466 21.21 -13.71 -8.93
CA PHE A 466 20.39 -14.56 -9.80
C PHE A 466 19.24 -13.78 -10.39
N TRP A 467 18.58 -14.37 -11.35
CA TRP A 467 17.35 -13.86 -11.95
C TRP A 467 16.27 -14.93 -11.99
N SER A 468 15.00 -14.50 -12.08
CA SER A 468 13.88 -15.40 -12.30
C SER A 468 12.74 -14.74 -13.09
N LEU A 469 11.98 -15.60 -13.77
CA LEU A 469 10.67 -15.32 -14.34
C LEU A 469 9.65 -16.14 -13.56
N THR A 470 8.57 -15.53 -13.12
CA THR A 470 7.50 -16.21 -12.37
C THR A 470 6.15 -15.85 -12.96
N LEU A 471 5.27 -16.86 -13.15
CA LEU A 471 3.90 -16.67 -13.64
C LEU A 471 2.91 -16.45 -12.48
N TYR A 472 1.92 -15.62 -12.75
CA TYR A 472 0.83 -15.30 -11.83
C TYR A 472 -0.52 -15.46 -12.51
N ASP A 473 -1.48 -15.93 -11.75
CA ASP A 473 -2.87 -16.06 -12.14
C ASP A 473 -3.54 -14.67 -12.21
N ASN A 474 -4.19 -14.36 -13.31
CA ASN A 474 -4.88 -13.08 -13.50
C ASN A 474 -6.00 -12.85 -12.49
N MET A 475 -6.66 -13.89 -11.99
CA MET A 475 -7.77 -13.77 -11.03
C MET A 475 -7.29 -13.49 -9.62
N THR A 476 -6.31 -14.28 -9.14
CA THR A 476 -5.84 -14.20 -7.74
C THR A 476 -4.65 -13.26 -7.57
N ARG A 477 -3.89 -12.96 -8.62
CA ARG A 477 -2.60 -12.23 -8.62
C ARG A 477 -1.54 -12.92 -7.73
N SER A 478 -1.75 -14.19 -7.40
CA SER A 478 -0.80 -15.09 -6.75
C SER A 478 -0.16 -16.02 -7.78
N MET A 479 0.87 -16.78 -7.38
CA MET A 479 1.53 -17.71 -8.29
C MET A 479 0.54 -18.64 -8.97
N LEU A 480 0.72 -18.86 -10.29
CA LEU A 480 -0.16 -19.68 -11.10
C LEU A 480 -0.09 -21.15 -10.63
N ALA A 481 -1.24 -21.71 -10.26
CA ALA A 481 -1.33 -23.11 -9.87
C ALA A 481 -1.33 -24.03 -11.10
N THR A 482 -0.32 -24.88 -11.22
CA THR A 482 -0.19 -25.91 -12.24
C THR A 482 0.45 -27.16 -11.61
N PRO A 483 0.55 -28.30 -12.31
CA PRO A 483 1.36 -29.43 -11.86
C PRO A 483 2.82 -29.09 -11.52
N GLN A 484 3.37 -28.01 -12.07
CA GLN A 484 4.61 -27.42 -11.57
C GLN A 484 4.33 -26.66 -10.28
N ARG A 485 4.65 -27.22 -9.13
CA ARG A 485 4.47 -26.60 -7.81
C ARG A 485 4.98 -25.14 -7.76
N TYR A 486 6.07 -24.86 -8.48
CA TYR A 486 6.71 -23.55 -8.57
C TYR A 486 6.69 -23.06 -10.03
N PRO A 487 5.81 -22.12 -10.39
CA PRO A 487 5.65 -21.65 -11.77
C PRO A 487 6.75 -20.63 -12.15
N ARG A 488 8.01 -21.09 -12.14
CA ARG A 488 9.19 -20.24 -12.36
C ARG A 488 10.24 -20.90 -13.27
N ALA A 489 11.05 -20.05 -13.91
CA ALA A 489 12.34 -20.38 -14.50
C ALA A 489 13.37 -19.34 -14.05
N GLY A 490 14.64 -19.69 -13.94
CA GLY A 490 15.68 -18.75 -13.52
C GLY A 490 17.04 -19.40 -13.43
N SER A 491 18.04 -18.62 -12.99
CA SER A 491 19.43 -19.10 -12.91
C SER A 491 19.75 -19.94 -11.68
N GLN A 492 18.87 -20.01 -10.68
CA GLN A 492 19.04 -20.89 -9.52
C GLN A 492 18.62 -22.33 -9.86
N SER A 493 19.33 -23.31 -9.33
CA SER A 493 19.06 -24.74 -9.51
C SER A 493 18.02 -25.35 -8.53
N TYR A 494 17.50 -24.53 -7.62
CA TYR A 494 16.39 -24.87 -6.71
C TYR A 494 15.31 -23.78 -6.80
N PRO A 495 14.03 -24.10 -6.81
CA PRO A 495 13.37 -25.40 -6.62
C PRO A 495 13.21 -26.22 -7.93
N SER A 496 13.69 -25.72 -9.04
CA SER A 496 13.68 -26.36 -10.36
C SER A 496 15.08 -26.28 -10.98
N PRO A 497 15.43 -27.11 -11.95
CA PRO A 497 16.68 -26.97 -12.69
C PRO A 497 16.90 -25.54 -13.18
N ALA A 498 18.13 -25.07 -13.13
CA ALA A 498 18.49 -23.76 -13.69
C ALA A 498 18.18 -23.71 -15.20
N ALA A 499 17.82 -22.53 -15.67
CA ALA A 499 17.66 -22.30 -17.11
C ALA A 499 19.04 -22.36 -17.80
N GLU A 500 19.09 -23.06 -18.91
CA GLU A 500 20.30 -23.26 -19.71
C GLU A 500 20.42 -22.14 -20.76
N PRO A 501 21.60 -21.55 -20.93
CA PRO A 501 21.82 -20.55 -21.95
C PRO A 501 21.87 -21.17 -23.36
N ASN A 502 21.51 -20.39 -24.37
CA ASN A 502 21.71 -20.67 -25.77
C ASN A 502 23.21 -20.59 -26.15
N ALA A 503 23.57 -21.05 -27.34
CA ALA A 503 24.95 -21.03 -27.81
C ALA A 503 25.58 -19.61 -27.91
N ASP A 504 24.74 -18.57 -28.07
CA ASP A 504 25.15 -17.15 -28.11
C ASP A 504 25.23 -16.50 -26.72
N GLY A 505 24.93 -17.26 -25.65
CA GLY A 505 24.91 -16.80 -24.28
C GLY A 505 23.61 -16.16 -23.82
N SER A 506 22.63 -15.96 -24.71
CA SER A 506 21.28 -15.55 -24.31
C SER A 506 20.55 -16.72 -23.63
N THR A 507 19.41 -16.43 -22.96
CA THR A 507 18.59 -17.49 -22.36
C THR A 507 17.14 -17.34 -22.80
N THR A 508 16.61 -18.34 -23.47
CA THR A 508 15.20 -18.37 -23.89
C THR A 508 14.38 -19.21 -22.93
N VAL A 509 13.29 -18.64 -22.44
CA VAL A 509 12.30 -19.32 -21.58
C VAL A 509 10.99 -19.43 -22.33
N TYR A 510 10.42 -20.62 -22.33
CA TYR A 510 9.12 -20.92 -22.91
C TYR A 510 8.04 -21.00 -21.86
N ILE A 511 6.87 -20.48 -22.18
CA ILE A 511 5.66 -20.58 -21.36
C ILE A 511 4.63 -21.35 -22.20
N ALA A 512 4.22 -22.52 -21.74
CA ALA A 512 3.31 -23.37 -22.49
C ALA A 512 2.60 -24.36 -21.56
N PRO A 513 1.38 -24.84 -21.92
CA PRO A 513 0.67 -25.84 -21.10
C PRO A 513 1.38 -27.21 -21.07
N THR A 514 2.12 -27.53 -22.11
CA THR A 514 2.98 -28.71 -22.21
C THR A 514 4.39 -28.29 -22.61
N LYS A 515 5.39 -29.03 -22.09
CA LYS A 515 6.79 -28.73 -22.39
C LYS A 515 7.07 -28.89 -23.89
N PRO A 516 7.52 -27.85 -24.60
CA PRO A 516 7.86 -27.99 -26.02
C PRO A 516 9.03 -28.97 -26.24
N ASP A 517 9.02 -29.66 -27.38
CA ASP A 517 10.07 -30.60 -27.75
C ASP A 517 11.43 -29.89 -27.84
N GLY A 518 12.48 -30.55 -27.37
CA GLY A 518 13.85 -30.03 -27.35
C GLY A 518 14.12 -28.94 -26.30
N VAL A 519 13.11 -28.45 -25.57
CA VAL A 519 13.29 -27.46 -24.50
C VAL A 519 13.69 -28.15 -23.21
N SER A 520 14.75 -27.64 -22.54
CA SER A 520 15.14 -28.18 -21.24
C SER A 520 14.11 -27.84 -20.16
N ARG A 521 14.08 -28.64 -19.07
CA ARG A 521 13.12 -28.44 -17.98
C ARG A 521 13.29 -27.07 -17.31
N GLY A 522 14.51 -26.56 -17.22
CA GLY A 522 14.82 -25.26 -16.63
C GLY A 522 14.36 -24.06 -17.46
N ASN A 523 14.15 -24.28 -18.75
CA ASN A 523 13.75 -23.24 -19.73
C ASN A 523 12.24 -23.25 -20.01
N TRP A 524 11.44 -23.97 -19.23
CA TRP A 524 10.00 -24.05 -19.42
C TRP A 524 9.22 -23.79 -18.14
N ILE A 525 8.23 -22.89 -18.23
CA ILE A 525 7.23 -22.65 -17.18
C ILE A 525 5.88 -23.14 -17.71
N GLN A 526 5.22 -23.97 -16.92
CA GLN A 526 3.91 -24.51 -17.29
C GLN A 526 2.83 -23.45 -17.12
N SER A 527 2.03 -23.21 -18.15
CA SER A 527 0.77 -22.46 -18.10
C SER A 527 -0.42 -23.40 -17.87
N ASP A 528 -1.57 -22.83 -17.52
CA ASP A 528 -2.84 -23.53 -17.43
C ASP A 528 -3.70 -23.12 -18.64
N PRO A 529 -4.14 -24.07 -19.50
CA PRO A 529 -4.87 -23.75 -20.71
C PRO A 529 -6.24 -23.08 -20.48
N GLU A 530 -6.78 -23.18 -19.26
CA GLU A 530 -8.06 -22.55 -18.90
C GLU A 530 -7.91 -21.15 -18.27
N LYS A 531 -6.65 -20.65 -18.14
CA LYS A 531 -6.36 -19.40 -17.42
C LYS A 531 -5.56 -18.42 -18.25
N GLY A 532 -5.83 -17.15 -18.02
CA GLY A 532 -4.91 -16.08 -18.35
C GLY A 532 -3.88 -15.88 -17.23
N TRP A 533 -2.71 -15.36 -17.59
CA TRP A 533 -1.61 -15.13 -16.67
C TRP A 533 -0.89 -13.80 -16.96
N PHE A 534 -0.06 -13.39 -16.02
CA PHE A 534 0.94 -12.35 -16.22
C PHE A 534 2.27 -12.80 -15.64
N ILE A 535 3.35 -12.07 -15.95
CA ILE A 535 4.70 -12.48 -15.59
C ILE A 535 5.48 -11.35 -14.94
N ILE A 536 6.38 -11.73 -14.03
CA ILE A 536 7.34 -10.81 -13.43
C ILE A 536 8.76 -11.35 -13.67
N LEU A 537 9.59 -10.53 -14.29
CA LEU A 537 11.04 -10.68 -14.31
C LEU A 537 11.61 -10.08 -13.02
N ARG A 538 12.43 -10.84 -12.32
CA ARG A 538 13.15 -10.42 -11.11
C ARG A 538 14.65 -10.51 -11.33
N LEU A 539 15.34 -9.41 -10.99
CA LEU A 539 16.80 -9.31 -11.00
C LEU A 539 17.25 -9.11 -9.56
N TYR A 540 17.97 -10.06 -9.01
CA TYR A 540 18.48 -10.01 -7.64
C TYR A 540 19.91 -9.49 -7.65
N SER A 541 20.19 -8.45 -6.85
CA SER A 541 21.39 -7.62 -6.92
C SER A 541 21.60 -7.07 -8.34
N PRO A 542 20.70 -6.18 -8.82
CA PRO A 542 20.72 -5.69 -10.19
C PRO A 542 22.01 -4.92 -10.49
N LYS A 543 22.56 -5.12 -11.69
CA LYS A 543 23.75 -4.41 -12.17
C LYS A 543 23.36 -3.08 -12.82
N GLU A 544 24.36 -2.22 -13.02
CA GLU A 544 24.19 -0.88 -13.58
C GLU A 544 23.51 -0.91 -14.96
N SER A 545 23.84 -1.89 -15.81
CA SER A 545 23.27 -2.01 -17.16
C SER A 545 21.73 -2.19 -17.20
N PHE A 546 21.14 -2.62 -16.07
CA PHE A 546 19.66 -2.58 -15.93
C PHE A 546 19.17 -1.13 -15.80
N PHE A 547 19.79 -0.33 -14.95
CA PHE A 547 19.33 1.03 -14.65
C PHE A 547 19.66 2.03 -15.77
N THR A 548 20.76 1.83 -16.48
CA THR A 548 21.12 2.62 -17.68
C THR A 548 20.31 2.21 -18.91
N LYS A 549 19.63 1.03 -18.83
CA LYS A 549 18.85 0.41 -19.92
C LYS A 549 19.70 -0.04 -21.10
N ASP A 550 21.01 -0.25 -20.88
CA ASP A 550 21.91 -0.83 -21.89
C ASP A 550 21.61 -2.31 -22.15
N TRP A 551 20.98 -2.96 -21.17
CA TRP A 551 20.42 -4.31 -21.31
C TRP A 551 18.90 -4.22 -21.36
N GLN A 552 18.30 -4.93 -22.32
CA GLN A 552 16.85 -4.99 -22.49
C GLN A 552 16.41 -6.44 -22.73
N VAL A 553 15.47 -6.92 -21.92
CA VAL A 553 14.79 -8.20 -22.17
C VAL A 553 13.94 -8.11 -23.42
N SER A 554 13.81 -9.20 -24.19
CA SER A 554 12.93 -9.21 -25.35
C SER A 554 11.46 -9.03 -24.95
N GLU A 555 10.62 -8.63 -25.90
CA GLU A 555 9.18 -8.79 -25.75
C GLU A 555 8.83 -10.28 -25.66
N ILE A 556 7.66 -10.58 -25.09
CA ILE A 556 7.15 -11.96 -24.99
C ILE A 556 6.37 -12.26 -26.27
N GLU A 557 6.85 -13.20 -27.04
CA GLU A 557 6.32 -13.52 -28.37
C GLU A 557 5.44 -14.77 -28.33
N LEU A 558 4.33 -14.72 -29.04
CA LEU A 558 3.53 -15.91 -29.35
C LEU A 558 4.31 -16.80 -30.33
N VAL A 559 4.52 -18.08 -29.98
CA VAL A 559 5.10 -19.08 -30.88
C VAL A 559 4.00 -19.58 -31.78
N ARG A 560 4.21 -19.38 -33.09
CA ARG A 560 3.26 -19.76 -34.14
C ARG A 560 3.58 -21.13 -34.72
#